data_f7af02704da733baf60a65c51e869081
#
_entry.id   f7af02704da733baf60a65c51e869081
#
_cell.length_a   1.000
_cell.length_b   1.000
_cell.length_c   1.000
_cell.angle_alpha   90.00
_cell.angle_beta   90.00
_cell.angle_gamma   90.00
#
_symmetry.space_group_name_H-M   'P 1'
#
loop_
_entity.id
_entity.type
_entity.pdbx_description
1 polymer ?
#
loop_
_entity_poly.entity_id
_entity_poly.type
_entity_poly.pdbx_seq_one_letter_code
_entity_poly.pdbx_strand_id
1 'polypeptide(L)'
;MRTDQEMFDLILQIAKKIQVDTVALSGSRTNQKIQTDEFQDYDVVYIVDDLDYLTSDLSWLDQFGKRIIEQEVTLGHRRLYLMLFEDGNRIDLTLCPKVHIKEWVDSEAGFTVLVDEKGLFKSYSPSHQRFWISPASKTDFEKTCNEFWWVSAYVVKGICHKQVIYATDHLNAIRSRYKKRKPAMKVTEAVGSVN
;
A
#
# COMPACT_ATOMS: atom_id res chain seq x y z
N MET A 1 12.35 -3.84 19.09
CA MET A 1 11.77 -3.07 17.98
C MET A 1 12.33 -1.66 18.05
N ARG A 2 12.90 -1.15 16.96
CA ARG A 2 13.33 0.25 16.87
C ARG A 2 12.12 1.15 16.94
N THR A 3 12.26 2.32 17.55
CA THR A 3 11.23 3.35 17.63
C THR A 3 11.01 4.02 16.27
N ASP A 4 9.89 4.71 16.11
CA ASP A 4 9.59 5.48 14.89
C ASP A 4 10.71 6.49 14.58
N GLN A 5 11.22 7.20 15.60
CA GLN A 5 12.32 8.15 15.40
C GLN A 5 13.58 7.48 14.87
N GLU A 6 13.98 6.35 15.49
CA GLU A 6 15.15 5.59 15.03
C GLU A 6 14.98 5.08 13.61
N MET A 7 13.76 4.69 13.22
CA MET A 7 13.47 4.24 11.85
C MET A 7 13.55 5.38 10.85
N PHE A 8 12.96 6.55 11.15
CA PHE A 8 13.06 7.72 10.28
C PHE A 8 14.49 8.23 10.14
N ASP A 9 15.23 8.29 11.25
CA ASP A 9 16.63 8.70 11.23
C ASP A 9 17.46 7.75 10.36
N LEU A 10 17.24 6.44 10.47
CA LEU A 10 17.91 5.43 9.66
C LEU A 10 17.57 5.55 8.17
N ILE A 11 16.29 5.71 7.84
CA ILE A 11 15.81 5.90 6.46
C ILE A 11 16.51 7.11 5.82
N LEU A 12 16.56 8.24 6.52
CA LEU A 12 17.16 9.46 6.01
C LEU A 12 18.70 9.37 5.96
N GLN A 13 19.32 8.72 6.93
CA GLN A 13 20.78 8.51 6.94
C GLN A 13 21.22 7.65 5.76
N ILE A 14 20.50 6.57 5.47
CA ILE A 14 20.82 5.71 4.32
C ILE A 14 20.59 6.45 3.00
N ALA A 15 19.47 7.16 2.85
CA ALA A 15 19.22 7.98 1.68
C ALA A 15 20.39 8.94 1.39
N LYS A 16 20.84 9.68 2.40
CA LYS A 16 21.97 10.59 2.29
C LYS A 16 23.26 9.89 1.88
N LYS A 17 23.53 8.71 2.45
CA LYS A 17 24.75 7.93 2.17
C LYS A 17 24.82 7.43 0.72
N ILE A 18 23.66 7.07 0.14
CA ILE A 18 23.55 6.65 -1.26
C ILE A 18 23.21 7.81 -2.20
N GLN A 19 23.35 9.06 -1.74
CA GLN A 19 23.15 10.30 -2.50
C GLN A 19 21.72 10.48 -3.04
N VAL A 20 20.73 9.99 -2.31
CA VAL A 20 19.30 10.26 -2.56
C VAL A 20 18.92 11.52 -1.76
N ASP A 21 18.51 12.57 -2.46
CA ASP A 21 18.20 13.89 -1.92
C ASP A 21 16.69 14.18 -1.86
N THR A 22 15.87 13.21 -2.24
CA THR A 22 14.42 13.35 -2.25
C THR A 22 13.77 12.06 -1.74
N VAL A 23 13.11 12.17 -0.58
CA VAL A 23 12.49 11.06 0.16
C VAL A 23 11.09 11.44 0.57
N ALA A 24 10.13 10.56 0.35
CA ALA A 24 8.78 10.72 0.84
C ALA A 24 8.24 9.42 1.45
N LEU A 25 7.19 9.55 2.23
CA LEU A 25 6.36 8.44 2.74
C LEU A 25 5.06 8.40 1.99
N SER A 26 4.49 7.21 1.83
CA SER A 26 3.10 7.00 1.45
C SER A 26 2.37 6.11 2.48
N GLY A 27 1.26 5.52 2.10
CA GLY A 27 0.55 4.54 2.92
C GLY A 27 -0.10 5.05 4.19
N SER A 28 -0.30 4.13 5.14
CA SER A 28 -1.12 4.37 6.33
C SER A 28 -0.54 5.42 7.28
N ARG A 29 0.80 5.52 7.36
CA ARG A 29 1.49 6.50 8.22
C ARG A 29 1.29 7.96 7.78
N THR A 30 0.84 8.21 6.54
CA THR A 30 0.52 9.56 6.04
C THR A 30 -0.91 9.99 6.35
N ASN A 31 -1.74 9.06 6.83
CA ASN A 31 -3.15 9.32 7.10
C ASN A 31 -3.38 9.66 8.58
N GLN A 32 -3.50 10.94 8.88
CA GLN A 32 -3.75 11.45 10.25
C GLN A 32 -5.04 10.92 10.92
N LYS A 33 -5.94 10.28 10.16
CA LYS A 33 -7.19 9.70 10.68
C LYS A 33 -7.04 8.24 11.13
N ILE A 34 -5.91 7.62 10.83
CA ILE A 34 -5.62 6.25 11.26
C ILE A 34 -4.81 6.33 12.54
N GLN A 35 -5.25 5.59 13.55
CA GLN A 35 -4.47 5.45 14.79
C GLN A 35 -3.17 4.70 14.46
N THR A 36 -2.05 5.27 14.90
CA THR A 36 -0.73 4.63 14.76
C THR A 36 -0.66 3.38 15.64
N ASP A 37 -0.18 2.28 15.10
CA ASP A 37 0.05 1.04 15.84
C ASP A 37 1.39 0.40 15.46
N GLU A 38 1.80 -0.62 16.20
CA GLU A 38 3.06 -1.35 16.01
C GLU A 38 3.11 -2.23 14.75
N PHE A 39 1.96 -2.41 14.06
CA PHE A 39 1.87 -3.22 12.84
C PHE A 39 2.00 -2.40 11.56
N GLN A 40 2.06 -1.06 11.67
CA GLN A 40 2.22 -0.20 10.51
C GLN A 40 3.62 -0.30 9.94
N ASP A 41 3.70 -0.64 8.65
CA ASP A 41 4.92 -0.58 7.86
C ASP A 41 5.33 0.86 7.52
N TYR A 42 6.56 1.00 7.04
CA TYR A 42 7.11 2.25 6.51
C TYR A 42 7.11 2.17 4.98
N ASP A 43 6.07 2.73 4.36
CA ASP A 43 5.99 2.87 2.90
C ASP A 43 6.85 4.05 2.45
N VAL A 44 8.09 3.79 2.07
CA VAL A 44 9.10 4.80 1.74
C VAL A 44 9.34 4.85 0.24
N VAL A 45 9.45 6.05 -0.32
CA VAL A 45 9.97 6.24 -1.68
C VAL A 45 11.25 7.03 -1.67
N TYR A 46 12.24 6.52 -2.36
CA TYR A 46 13.46 7.22 -2.74
C TYR A 46 13.34 7.64 -4.21
N ILE A 47 13.39 8.94 -4.47
CA ILE A 47 13.43 9.45 -5.84
C ILE A 47 14.89 9.47 -6.29
N VAL A 48 15.19 8.70 -7.33
CA VAL A 48 16.54 8.42 -7.76
C VAL A 48 16.82 8.97 -9.16
N ASP A 49 18.04 9.43 -9.40
CA ASP A 49 18.48 9.89 -10.72
C ASP A 49 18.80 8.69 -11.63
N ASP A 50 19.46 7.66 -11.08
CA ASP A 50 19.88 6.45 -11.80
C ASP A 50 19.45 5.19 -11.02
N LEU A 51 18.40 4.54 -11.51
CA LEU A 51 17.86 3.32 -10.90
C LEU A 51 18.81 2.14 -11.11
N ASP A 52 19.39 2.00 -12.31
CA ASP A 52 20.23 0.87 -12.67
C ASP A 52 21.54 0.88 -11.84
N TYR A 53 22.08 2.06 -11.58
CA TYR A 53 23.22 2.20 -10.69
C TYR A 53 22.92 1.70 -9.28
N LEU A 54 21.81 2.12 -8.67
CA LEU A 54 21.43 1.71 -7.31
C LEU A 54 21.00 0.24 -7.19
N THR A 55 20.53 -0.35 -8.29
CA THR A 55 20.12 -1.76 -8.31
C THR A 55 21.24 -2.70 -8.75
N SER A 56 22.35 -2.19 -9.25
CA SER A 56 23.53 -3.00 -9.64
C SER A 56 24.23 -3.63 -8.44
N ASP A 57 24.17 -3.00 -7.27
CA ASP A 57 24.65 -3.53 -5.98
C ASP A 57 23.65 -3.17 -4.90
N LEU A 58 22.97 -4.18 -4.34
CA LEU A 58 21.97 -4.04 -3.30
C LEU A 58 22.54 -4.16 -1.88
N SER A 59 23.87 -4.26 -1.72
CA SER A 59 24.50 -4.40 -0.39
C SER A 59 24.20 -3.22 0.54
N TRP A 60 23.87 -2.04 0.00
CA TRP A 60 23.43 -0.90 0.80
C TRP A 60 22.13 -1.12 1.56
N LEU A 61 21.25 -2.04 1.09
CA LEU A 61 20.03 -2.42 1.81
C LEU A 61 20.33 -3.11 3.16
N ASP A 62 21.51 -3.73 3.32
CA ASP A 62 21.92 -4.36 4.57
C ASP A 62 22.05 -3.35 5.73
N GLN A 63 22.21 -2.07 5.41
CA GLN A 63 22.30 -1.00 6.38
C GLN A 63 20.98 -0.75 7.13
N PHE A 64 19.83 -1.16 6.59
CA PHE A 64 18.57 -1.12 7.30
C PHE A 64 18.49 -2.12 8.47
N GLY A 65 19.36 -3.14 8.46
CA GLY A 65 19.42 -4.18 9.48
C GLY A 65 19.23 -5.58 8.90
N LYS A 66 19.26 -6.58 9.77
CA LYS A 66 19.12 -7.98 9.37
C LYS A 66 17.68 -8.27 8.95
N ARG A 67 17.50 -8.59 7.68
CA ARG A 67 16.22 -8.97 7.09
C ARG A 67 15.94 -10.46 7.37
N ILE A 68 14.72 -10.79 7.77
CA ILE A 68 14.22 -12.16 7.90
C ILE A 68 13.33 -12.58 6.74
N ILE A 69 12.68 -11.60 6.08
CA ILE A 69 11.92 -11.80 4.84
C ILE A 69 12.26 -10.64 3.92
N GLU A 70 12.49 -10.96 2.66
CA GLU A 70 12.75 -9.98 1.61
C GLU A 70 12.06 -10.41 0.31
N GLN A 71 11.47 -9.46 -0.38
CA GLN A 71 10.90 -9.66 -1.71
C GLN A 71 11.13 -8.43 -2.57
N GLU A 72 11.62 -8.64 -3.80
CA GLU A 72 11.69 -7.60 -4.83
C GLU A 72 10.49 -7.70 -5.76
N VAL A 73 9.89 -6.55 -6.09
CA VAL A 73 8.77 -6.46 -7.04
C VAL A 73 9.06 -5.34 -8.04
N THR A 74 8.92 -5.64 -9.33
CA THR A 74 9.00 -4.64 -10.39
C THR A 74 7.61 -4.05 -10.64
N LEU A 75 7.46 -2.74 -10.47
CA LEU A 75 6.23 -1.99 -10.67
C LEU A 75 6.41 -0.96 -11.80
N GLY A 76 6.26 -1.42 -13.04
CA GLY A 76 6.55 -0.59 -14.21
C GLY A 76 8.02 -0.15 -14.23
N HIS A 77 8.25 1.16 -14.10
CA HIS A 77 9.59 1.75 -14.07
C HIS A 77 10.23 1.85 -12.67
N ARG A 78 9.57 1.28 -11.65
CA ARG A 78 10.00 1.34 -10.25
C ARG A 78 10.43 -0.03 -9.74
N ARG A 79 11.27 -0.05 -8.70
CA ARG A 79 11.59 -1.24 -7.92
C ARG A 79 11.05 -1.07 -6.51
N LEU A 80 10.37 -2.09 -6.01
CA LEU A 80 9.86 -2.14 -4.64
C LEU A 80 10.54 -3.27 -3.89
N TYR A 81 11.13 -2.96 -2.76
CA TYR A 81 11.76 -3.91 -1.84
C TYR A 81 10.91 -3.98 -0.58
N LEU A 82 10.28 -5.14 -0.38
CA LEU A 82 9.52 -5.46 0.83
C LEU A 82 10.47 -6.12 1.82
N MET A 83 10.70 -5.50 2.96
CA MET A 83 11.71 -5.96 3.93
C MET A 83 11.10 -6.05 5.32
N LEU A 84 11.15 -7.24 5.93
CA LEU A 84 10.83 -7.49 7.33
C LEU A 84 12.12 -7.76 8.10
N PHE A 85 12.34 -7.04 9.19
CA PHE A 85 13.56 -7.12 10.00
C PHE A 85 13.38 -7.95 11.27
N GLU A 86 14.49 -8.43 11.84
CA GLU A 86 14.48 -9.24 13.09
C GLU A 86 13.79 -8.55 14.27
N ASP A 87 13.80 -7.22 14.30
CA ASP A 87 13.15 -6.43 15.34
C ASP A 87 11.64 -6.23 15.14
N GLY A 88 11.07 -6.84 14.10
CA GLY A 88 9.64 -6.76 13.77
C GLY A 88 9.24 -5.54 12.94
N ASN A 89 10.14 -4.57 12.72
CA ASN A 89 9.86 -3.46 11.80
C ASN A 89 9.80 -3.93 10.35
N ARG A 90 8.99 -3.25 9.55
CA ARG A 90 8.84 -3.51 8.13
C ARG A 90 9.01 -2.23 7.32
N ILE A 91 9.79 -2.30 6.25
CA ILE A 91 9.94 -1.24 5.27
C ILE A 91 9.54 -1.76 3.89
N ASP A 92 8.64 -1.03 3.24
CA ASP A 92 8.29 -1.19 1.84
C ASP A 92 8.96 -0.02 1.08
N LEU A 93 10.18 -0.28 0.58
CA LEU A 93 11.03 0.74 -0.05
C LEU A 93 10.85 0.74 -1.56
N THR A 94 10.29 1.82 -2.10
CA THR A 94 10.20 2.06 -3.54
C THR A 94 11.38 2.91 -4.02
N LEU A 95 12.11 2.43 -5.02
CA LEU A 95 13.02 3.24 -5.81
C LEU A 95 12.27 3.73 -7.06
N CYS A 96 12.10 5.05 -7.18
CA CYS A 96 11.37 5.68 -8.27
C CYS A 96 12.28 6.61 -9.06
N PRO A 97 12.54 6.35 -10.36
CA PRO A 97 13.25 7.29 -11.18
C PRO A 97 12.57 8.65 -11.22
N LYS A 98 13.34 9.72 -11.14
CA LYS A 98 12.86 11.10 -11.11
C LYS A 98 11.89 11.44 -12.26
N VAL A 99 12.11 10.89 -13.44
CA VAL A 99 11.23 11.10 -14.61
C VAL A 99 9.84 10.48 -14.43
N HIS A 100 9.67 9.54 -13.49
CA HIS A 100 8.43 8.83 -13.19
C HIS A 100 7.78 9.27 -11.86
N ILE A 101 8.24 10.36 -11.25
CA ILE A 101 7.68 10.88 -9.98
C ILE A 101 6.17 11.15 -10.09
N LYS A 102 5.72 11.68 -11.24
CA LYS A 102 4.30 11.93 -11.48
C LYS A 102 3.48 10.65 -11.43
N GLU A 103 3.95 9.58 -12.05
CA GLU A 103 3.28 8.27 -12.03
C GLU A 103 3.18 7.72 -10.60
N TRP A 104 4.23 7.91 -9.79
CA TRP A 104 4.22 7.52 -8.39
C TRP A 104 3.18 8.35 -7.62
N VAL A 105 3.23 9.68 -7.70
CA VAL A 105 2.26 10.57 -7.04
C VAL A 105 0.83 10.22 -7.45
N ASP A 106 0.60 9.99 -8.74
CA ASP A 106 -0.73 9.62 -9.25
C ASP A 106 -1.17 8.21 -8.78
N SER A 107 -0.24 7.34 -8.38
CA SER A 107 -0.56 6.00 -7.82
C SER A 107 -0.87 6.03 -6.34
N GLU A 108 -0.40 7.05 -5.60
CA GLU A 108 -0.55 7.11 -4.15
C GLU A 108 -1.86 7.80 -3.73
N ALA A 109 -2.42 7.32 -2.62
CA ALA A 109 -3.62 7.93 -2.03
C ALA A 109 -3.30 9.18 -1.19
N GLY A 110 -2.05 9.32 -0.79
CA GLY A 110 -1.50 10.44 -0.05
C GLY A 110 -0.02 10.20 0.20
N PHE A 111 0.74 11.27 0.41
CA PHE A 111 2.16 11.20 0.73
C PHE A 111 2.58 12.33 1.65
N THR A 112 3.71 12.15 2.32
CA THR A 112 4.37 13.16 3.14
C THR A 112 5.83 13.26 2.72
N VAL A 113 6.28 14.42 2.34
CA VAL A 113 7.68 14.65 1.94
C VAL A 113 8.54 14.76 3.19
N LEU A 114 9.59 13.94 3.29
CA LEU A 114 10.56 13.97 4.38
C LEU A 114 11.77 14.85 4.03
N VAL A 115 12.30 14.70 2.81
CA VAL A 115 13.41 15.49 2.25
C VAL A 115 13.12 15.78 0.79
N ASP A 116 13.36 17.01 0.34
CA ASP A 116 13.24 17.42 -1.06
C ASP A 116 14.19 18.59 -1.35
N GLU A 117 15.48 18.30 -1.43
CA GLU A 117 16.51 19.32 -1.63
C GLU A 117 16.39 20.01 -3.02
N LYS A 118 15.91 19.26 -4.02
CA LYS A 118 15.74 19.76 -5.40
C LYS A 118 14.37 20.36 -5.67
N GLY A 119 13.44 20.27 -4.73
CA GLY A 119 12.08 20.81 -4.87
C GLY A 119 11.23 20.08 -5.90
N LEU A 120 11.42 18.77 -6.06
CA LEU A 120 10.71 17.95 -7.04
C LEU A 120 9.22 17.82 -6.71
N PHE A 121 8.85 17.87 -5.44
CA PHE A 121 7.47 17.76 -4.97
C PHE A 121 6.70 19.09 -4.94
N LYS A 122 7.33 20.23 -5.21
CA LYS A 122 6.69 21.57 -5.12
C LYS A 122 5.44 21.73 -5.97
N SER A 123 5.36 21.01 -7.10
CA SER A 123 4.21 21.05 -8.00
C SER A 123 3.13 20.00 -7.70
N TYR A 124 3.33 19.17 -6.68
CA TYR A 124 2.42 18.09 -6.33
C TYR A 124 1.77 18.35 -4.97
N SER A 125 0.48 18.12 -4.88
CA SER A 125 -0.26 18.18 -3.62
C SER A 125 -0.78 16.81 -3.24
N PRO A 126 -0.62 16.38 -1.97
CA PRO A 126 -1.23 15.15 -1.50
C PRO A 126 -2.74 15.17 -1.73
N SER A 127 -3.28 14.15 -2.36
CA SER A 127 -4.71 14.03 -2.58
C SER A 127 -5.25 12.80 -1.85
N HIS A 128 -6.03 13.03 -0.80
CA HIS A 128 -6.71 11.97 -0.06
C HIS A 128 -7.97 11.45 -0.78
N GLN A 129 -8.28 11.96 -1.97
CA GLN A 129 -9.50 11.61 -2.71
C GLN A 129 -9.53 10.13 -3.13
N ARG A 130 -8.38 9.47 -3.28
CA ARG A 130 -8.30 8.04 -3.61
C ARG A 130 -8.78 7.11 -2.50
N PHE A 131 -8.80 7.60 -1.26
CA PHE A 131 -9.44 6.88 -0.15
C PHE A 131 -10.98 6.99 -0.19
N TRP A 132 -11.52 7.85 -1.07
CA TRP A 132 -12.95 8.03 -1.17
C TRP A 132 -13.52 7.00 -2.15
N ILE A 133 -14.29 6.09 -1.60
CA ILE A 133 -15.04 5.14 -2.40
C ILE A 133 -16.29 5.85 -2.88
N SER A 134 -16.44 5.97 -4.19
CA SER A 134 -17.70 6.48 -4.77
C SER A 134 -18.85 5.57 -4.37
N PRO A 135 -19.98 6.13 -3.93
CA PRO A 135 -21.18 5.35 -3.65
C PRO A 135 -21.56 4.52 -4.89
N ALA A 136 -21.90 3.26 -4.68
CA ALA A 136 -22.37 2.43 -5.78
C ALA A 136 -23.70 2.98 -6.31
N SER A 137 -23.87 3.01 -7.62
CA SER A 137 -25.17 3.33 -8.20
C SER A 137 -26.20 2.24 -7.86
N LYS A 138 -27.49 2.58 -7.87
CA LYS A 138 -28.57 1.60 -7.67
C LYS A 138 -28.41 0.41 -8.63
N THR A 139 -28.13 0.70 -9.89
CA THR A 139 -27.92 -0.32 -10.94
C THR A 139 -26.75 -1.23 -10.63
N ASP A 140 -25.63 -0.69 -10.13
CA ASP A 140 -24.47 -1.50 -9.78
C ASP A 140 -24.72 -2.37 -8.54
N PHE A 141 -25.48 -1.84 -7.59
CA PHE A 141 -25.92 -2.61 -6.43
C PHE A 141 -26.80 -3.79 -6.86
N GLU A 142 -27.83 -3.54 -7.68
CA GLU A 142 -28.74 -4.58 -8.18
C GLU A 142 -27.99 -5.66 -8.99
N LYS A 143 -27.07 -5.26 -9.87
CA LYS A 143 -26.21 -6.21 -10.60
C LYS A 143 -25.36 -7.05 -9.67
N THR A 144 -24.83 -6.45 -8.61
CA THR A 144 -24.02 -7.19 -7.62
C THR A 144 -24.84 -8.19 -6.83
N CYS A 145 -26.06 -7.82 -6.43
CA CYS A 145 -26.98 -8.72 -5.77
C CYS A 145 -27.39 -9.89 -6.66
N ASN A 146 -27.74 -9.61 -7.92
CA ASN A 146 -28.11 -10.65 -8.87
C ASN A 146 -26.94 -11.62 -9.10
N GLU A 147 -25.74 -11.12 -9.25
CA GLU A 147 -24.56 -11.98 -9.42
C GLU A 147 -24.23 -12.79 -8.17
N PHE A 148 -24.39 -12.20 -6.99
CA PHE A 148 -24.26 -12.93 -5.71
C PHE A 148 -25.18 -14.15 -5.68
N TRP A 149 -26.47 -13.97 -5.97
CA TRP A 149 -27.44 -15.06 -5.97
C TRP A 149 -27.13 -16.10 -7.05
N TRP A 150 -26.76 -15.65 -8.25
CA TRP A 150 -26.40 -16.53 -9.36
C TRP A 150 -25.21 -17.43 -9.02
N VAL A 151 -24.14 -16.85 -8.50
CA VAL A 151 -22.92 -17.64 -8.20
C VAL A 151 -23.13 -18.48 -6.94
N SER A 152 -23.97 -18.06 -6.00
CA SER A 152 -24.32 -18.88 -4.82
C SER A 152 -24.92 -20.23 -5.18
N ALA A 153 -25.64 -20.31 -6.28
CA ALA A 153 -26.18 -21.58 -6.78
C ALA A 153 -25.06 -22.57 -7.17
N TYR A 154 -23.93 -22.07 -7.71
CA TYR A 154 -22.77 -22.93 -8.03
C TYR A 154 -22.05 -23.41 -6.76
N VAL A 155 -22.01 -22.61 -5.70
CA VAL A 155 -21.47 -23.05 -4.41
C VAL A 155 -22.31 -24.22 -3.87
N VAL A 156 -23.63 -24.09 -3.85
CA VAL A 156 -24.55 -25.14 -3.42
C VAL A 156 -24.37 -26.39 -4.26
N LYS A 157 -24.33 -26.24 -5.59
CA LYS A 157 -24.09 -27.36 -6.52
C LYS A 157 -22.78 -28.07 -6.19
N GLY A 158 -21.69 -27.32 -5.98
CA GLY A 158 -20.40 -27.91 -5.63
C GLY A 158 -20.44 -28.72 -4.34
N ILE A 159 -21.13 -28.21 -3.32
CA ILE A 159 -21.31 -28.93 -2.03
C ILE A 159 -22.11 -30.23 -2.26
N CYS A 160 -23.24 -30.17 -2.96
CA CYS A 160 -24.09 -31.34 -3.21
C CYS A 160 -23.35 -32.42 -4.02
N HIS A 161 -22.48 -32.02 -4.93
CA HIS A 161 -21.68 -32.94 -5.74
C HIS A 161 -20.34 -33.35 -5.08
N LYS A 162 -20.10 -32.94 -3.82
CA LYS A 162 -18.83 -33.19 -3.09
C LYS A 162 -17.58 -32.63 -3.81
N GLN A 163 -17.74 -31.58 -4.60
CA GLN A 163 -16.69 -30.89 -5.33
C GLN A 163 -16.22 -29.69 -4.53
N VAL A 164 -15.44 -29.92 -3.47
CA VAL A 164 -15.04 -28.88 -2.50
C VAL A 164 -14.27 -27.75 -3.16
N ILE A 165 -13.31 -28.06 -4.05
CA ILE A 165 -12.50 -27.04 -4.76
C ILE A 165 -13.41 -26.15 -5.60
N TYR A 166 -14.30 -26.74 -6.40
CA TYR A 166 -15.27 -26.00 -7.21
C TYR A 166 -16.14 -25.06 -6.36
N ALA A 167 -16.67 -25.55 -5.24
CA ALA A 167 -17.48 -24.73 -4.33
C ALA A 167 -16.67 -23.59 -3.72
N THR A 168 -15.41 -23.86 -3.31
CA THR A 168 -14.52 -22.87 -2.72
C THR A 168 -14.13 -21.78 -3.71
N ASP A 169 -13.84 -22.11 -4.96
CA ASP A 169 -13.48 -21.16 -6.01
C ASP A 169 -14.64 -20.18 -6.28
N HIS A 170 -15.87 -20.69 -6.39
CA HIS A 170 -17.05 -19.84 -6.56
C HIS A 170 -17.33 -18.98 -5.33
N LEU A 171 -17.15 -19.49 -4.11
CA LEU A 171 -17.27 -18.72 -2.89
C LEU A 171 -16.23 -17.59 -2.83
N ASN A 172 -14.98 -17.85 -3.23
CA ASN A 172 -13.93 -16.85 -3.28
C ASN A 172 -14.21 -15.78 -4.36
N ALA A 173 -14.78 -16.18 -5.51
CA ALA A 173 -15.23 -15.23 -6.53
C ALA A 173 -16.29 -14.26 -5.99
N ILE A 174 -17.29 -14.77 -5.26
CA ILE A 174 -18.31 -13.93 -4.59
C ILE A 174 -17.65 -12.97 -3.60
N ARG A 175 -16.78 -13.47 -2.71
CA ARG A 175 -16.11 -12.66 -1.67
C ARG A 175 -15.26 -11.54 -2.28
N SER A 176 -14.52 -11.83 -3.35
CA SER A 176 -13.64 -10.87 -4.01
C SER A 176 -14.44 -9.73 -4.66
N ARG A 177 -15.56 -10.04 -5.29
CA ARG A 177 -16.44 -9.04 -5.92
C ARG A 177 -17.15 -8.18 -4.88
N TYR A 178 -17.61 -8.78 -3.81
CA TYR A 178 -18.24 -8.09 -2.69
C TYR A 178 -17.25 -7.13 -2.01
N LYS A 179 -16.01 -7.54 -1.77
CA LYS A 179 -14.97 -6.68 -1.16
C LYS A 179 -14.64 -5.47 -2.04
N LYS A 180 -14.54 -5.63 -3.35
CA LYS A 180 -14.26 -4.52 -4.28
C LYS A 180 -15.37 -3.46 -4.33
N ARG A 181 -16.59 -3.80 -3.93
CA ARG A 181 -17.76 -2.92 -3.99
C ARG A 181 -18.31 -2.51 -2.62
N LYS A 182 -17.70 -3.02 -1.53
CA LYS A 182 -18.05 -2.57 -0.19
C LYS A 182 -17.59 -1.12 -0.05
N PRO A 183 -18.48 -0.11 0.10
CA PRO A 183 -18.03 1.19 0.57
C PRO A 183 -17.35 0.95 1.90
N ALA A 184 -16.18 1.56 2.11
CA ALA A 184 -15.60 1.60 3.44
C ALA A 184 -16.65 2.28 4.34
N MET A 185 -17.39 1.48 5.10
CA MET A 185 -18.30 2.02 6.11
C MET A 185 -17.41 2.84 7.04
N LYS A 186 -17.61 4.17 7.01
CA LYS A 186 -17.07 5.04 8.02
C LYS A 186 -17.61 4.55 9.36
N VAL A 187 -16.75 3.96 10.17
CA VAL A 187 -17.06 3.59 11.57
C VAL A 187 -17.34 4.83 12.44
N THR A 188 -17.37 6.02 11.86
CA THR A 188 -17.46 7.31 12.57
C THR A 188 -18.87 7.87 12.77
N GLU A 189 -19.93 7.20 12.33
CA GLU A 189 -21.31 7.71 12.55
C GLU A 189 -22.17 6.87 13.48
N ALA A 190 -21.63 5.81 14.10
CA ALA A 190 -22.39 4.97 15.04
C ALA A 190 -22.19 5.32 16.53
N VAL A 191 -21.49 6.41 16.86
CA VAL A 191 -21.31 6.87 18.25
C VAL A 191 -21.72 8.33 18.35
N GLY A 192 -22.97 8.60 18.14
CA GLY A 192 -23.49 9.97 18.27
C GLY A 192 -25.00 10.02 18.18
N SER A 193 -25.69 9.50 19.16
CA SER A 193 -26.94 9.99 19.74
C SER A 193 -27.60 8.90 20.59
N VAL A 194 -27.15 8.78 21.83
CA VAL A 194 -27.99 8.34 22.92
C VAL A 194 -28.00 9.51 23.89
N ASN A 195 -29.01 10.34 23.77
CA ASN A 195 -29.56 11.15 24.83
C ASN A 195 -30.94 10.56 25.19
#